data_ba61e4c2d2985b3e5f6912504bbc79aa
#
_entry.id   ba61e4c2d2985b3e5f6912504bbc79aa
#
_cell.length_a   1.000
_cell.length_b   1.000
_cell.length_c   1.000
_cell.angle_alpha   90.00
_cell.angle_beta   90.00
_cell.angle_gamma   90.00
#
_symmetry.space_group_name_H-M   'P 1'
#
loop_
_entity.id
_entity.type
_entity.pdbx_description
1 polymer ?
#
loop_
_entity_poly.entity_id
_entity_poly.type
_entity_poly.pdbx_seq_one_letter_code
_entity_poly.pdbx_strand_id
1 'polypeptide(L)'
;MRRAVVSTAFLALLAGTPAFAGDQIRTIDLFTRPQAAQPQEFQSIQLIAQEWRKLGLDVNVRVMPWEQMSDVVWYQRDNWDATAWQMVGRPERSDPDEIVFNLFHSTTADKGYNFIGYLNPEYDTVVEAERVEIDEAKRKELIDKAQDILAADQPNMMLVHPKQTFAFDKTVWDPASVVEQSGIGIRNTWTFMSLTPNGDQKDIILNSGDNVQAINPLYISGGVDSWVFELVYDRLVRVGPDGLPKAWAADSYEWKDDKTIGVTLREGMKWHDGEPVTPEDVKFSFETAVSGEAPMYAPFATNIENIAIDGSTITFTLKQPAASFVTSSLAKINLIPKHVWEPIIADLKTKEENAESYQEEMPIGSGPFRFERWLTNEEIVLSANKDHFNAPKAERWILRIVPNVEAALGMLRSGEINFLAEFSGDPQVLLQAAEQDGDLETVSTVEMGFRYVAFNNRRPPFDDPAFRRALSSAVDRRLIVKAAYRGYAEPSNSVVSPALGFWHNAAVVEGFEAGHDVAVKILEDAGYTLEGGRLHYPGDQKETLAE
;
A
#
# COMPACT_ATOMS: atom_id res chain seq x y z
N MET A 1 -33.86 -82.56 -35.78
CA MET A 1 -34.54 -81.28 -35.49
C MET A 1 -33.68 -80.51 -34.49
N ARG A 2 -32.93 -79.54 -34.95
CA ARG A 2 -32.11 -78.66 -34.11
C ARG A 2 -32.68 -77.24 -34.26
N ARG A 3 -33.19 -76.67 -33.17
CA ARG A 3 -33.71 -75.29 -33.09
C ARG A 3 -32.51 -74.35 -32.89
N ALA A 4 -32.36 -73.40 -33.81
CA ALA A 4 -31.45 -72.29 -33.65
C ALA A 4 -32.07 -71.24 -32.77
N VAL A 5 -31.35 -70.79 -31.73
CA VAL A 5 -31.68 -69.61 -30.91
C VAL A 5 -30.96 -68.41 -31.47
N VAL A 6 -31.71 -67.44 -31.95
CA VAL A 6 -31.21 -66.14 -32.41
C VAL A 6 -31.21 -65.23 -31.18
N SER A 7 -30.01 -64.86 -30.71
CA SER A 7 -29.87 -63.84 -29.67
C SER A 7 -29.81 -62.44 -30.33
N THR A 8 -30.80 -61.64 -30.08
CA THR A 8 -30.86 -60.25 -30.49
C THR A 8 -30.14 -59.41 -29.42
N ALA A 9 -28.95 -58.89 -29.76
CA ALA A 9 -28.26 -57.91 -28.90
C ALA A 9 -28.92 -56.53 -29.05
N PHE A 10 -29.50 -56.02 -27.97
CA PHE A 10 -29.95 -54.64 -27.86
C PHE A 10 -28.70 -53.76 -27.61
N LEU A 11 -28.30 -52.96 -28.61
CA LEU A 11 -27.40 -51.85 -28.43
C LEU A 11 -28.21 -50.71 -27.78
N ALA A 12 -28.03 -50.48 -26.47
CA ALA A 12 -28.49 -49.28 -25.82
C ALA A 12 -27.60 -48.12 -26.28
N LEU A 13 -28.10 -47.30 -27.19
CA LEU A 13 -27.56 -45.96 -27.39
C LEU A 13 -27.85 -45.17 -26.10
N LEU A 14 -26.79 -44.87 -25.36
CA LEU A 14 -26.79 -43.80 -24.38
C LEU A 14 -26.88 -42.48 -25.19
N ALA A 15 -28.11 -42.00 -25.44
CA ALA A 15 -28.35 -40.64 -25.83
C ALA A 15 -27.98 -39.79 -24.59
N GLY A 16 -26.80 -39.19 -24.63
CA GLY A 16 -26.50 -38.10 -23.70
C GLY A 16 -27.59 -37.06 -23.85
N THR A 17 -28.33 -36.79 -22.81
CA THR A 17 -29.23 -35.63 -22.75
C THR A 17 -28.36 -34.40 -23.06
N PRO A 18 -28.76 -33.54 -24.02
CA PRO A 18 -28.09 -32.27 -24.22
C PRO A 18 -28.14 -31.53 -22.87
N ALA A 19 -26.98 -31.20 -22.33
CA ALA A 19 -26.92 -30.29 -21.21
C ALA A 19 -27.51 -28.97 -21.73
N PHE A 20 -28.65 -28.56 -21.19
CA PHE A 20 -29.18 -27.24 -21.49
C PHE A 20 -28.18 -26.23 -20.91
N ALA A 21 -27.66 -25.33 -21.75
CA ALA A 21 -26.88 -24.19 -21.30
C ALA A 21 -27.83 -23.26 -20.52
N GLY A 22 -27.31 -22.61 -19.49
CA GLY A 22 -27.99 -21.53 -18.80
C GLY A 22 -28.15 -20.29 -19.70
N ASP A 23 -28.60 -19.20 -19.12
CA ASP A 23 -28.70 -17.94 -19.84
C ASP A 23 -27.33 -17.46 -20.33
N GLN A 24 -27.30 -16.73 -21.43
CA GLN A 24 -26.06 -16.07 -21.89
C GLN A 24 -25.61 -15.05 -20.85
N ILE A 25 -24.31 -15.01 -20.58
CA ILE A 25 -23.75 -13.98 -19.71
C ILE A 25 -23.94 -12.61 -20.38
N ARG A 26 -24.46 -11.66 -19.58
CA ARG A 26 -24.68 -10.28 -20.01
C ARG A 26 -23.39 -9.58 -20.40
N THR A 27 -23.49 -8.41 -21.00
CA THR A 27 -22.36 -7.51 -21.22
C THR A 27 -21.75 -7.11 -19.89
N ILE A 28 -20.42 -7.25 -19.77
CA ILE A 28 -19.63 -6.86 -18.60
C ILE A 28 -19.12 -5.43 -18.78
N ASP A 29 -19.47 -4.55 -17.87
CA ASP A 29 -18.88 -3.21 -17.81
C ASP A 29 -17.54 -3.24 -17.06
N LEU A 30 -16.48 -2.84 -17.75
CA LEU A 30 -15.12 -2.75 -17.21
C LEU A 30 -14.67 -1.29 -17.17
N PHE A 31 -14.57 -0.72 -15.96
CA PHE A 31 -14.28 0.70 -15.75
C PHE A 31 -12.78 0.99 -15.76
N THR A 32 -12.40 2.13 -16.30
CA THR A 32 -11.02 2.65 -16.28
C THR A 32 -11.02 4.17 -16.32
N ARG A 33 -9.93 4.76 -15.83
CA ARG A 33 -9.69 6.20 -15.93
C ARG A 33 -9.26 6.59 -17.36
N PRO A 34 -9.38 7.90 -17.72
CA PRO A 34 -8.92 8.38 -19.02
C PRO A 34 -7.42 8.12 -19.24
N GLN A 35 -7.05 7.77 -20.48
CA GLN A 35 -5.66 7.51 -20.86
C GLN A 35 -4.71 8.67 -20.51
N ALA A 36 -5.17 9.91 -20.65
CA ALA A 36 -4.36 11.08 -20.31
C ALA A 36 -4.04 11.18 -18.81
N ALA A 37 -4.93 10.64 -17.94
CA ALA A 37 -4.72 10.65 -16.49
C ALA A 37 -3.92 9.44 -16.00
N GLN A 38 -4.18 8.24 -16.59
CA GLN A 38 -3.58 6.97 -16.15
C GLN A 38 -3.27 6.07 -17.36
N PRO A 39 -2.21 6.37 -18.13
CA PRO A 39 -1.93 5.67 -19.39
C PRO A 39 -1.64 4.18 -19.21
N GLN A 40 -0.92 3.78 -18.14
CA GLN A 40 -0.61 2.38 -17.86
C GLN A 40 -1.87 1.58 -17.49
N GLU A 41 -2.74 2.16 -16.67
CA GLU A 41 -4.02 1.55 -16.31
C GLU A 41 -4.90 1.36 -17.54
N PHE A 42 -5.09 2.43 -18.32
CA PHE A 42 -5.91 2.38 -19.53
C PHE A 42 -5.42 1.30 -20.50
N GLN A 43 -4.12 1.24 -20.74
CA GLN A 43 -3.53 0.23 -21.64
C GLN A 43 -3.72 -1.19 -21.08
N SER A 44 -3.55 -1.38 -19.77
CA SER A 44 -3.77 -2.67 -19.10
C SER A 44 -5.22 -3.14 -19.28
N ILE A 45 -6.19 -2.25 -19.09
CA ILE A 45 -7.61 -2.56 -19.21
C ILE A 45 -7.99 -2.91 -20.66
N GLN A 46 -7.40 -2.24 -21.66
CA GLN A 46 -7.64 -2.62 -23.07
C GLN A 46 -7.14 -4.05 -23.38
N LEU A 47 -5.97 -4.43 -22.86
CA LEU A 47 -5.43 -5.78 -23.01
C LEU A 47 -6.32 -6.82 -22.29
N ILE A 48 -6.74 -6.54 -21.06
CA ILE A 48 -7.63 -7.40 -20.27
C ILE A 48 -8.96 -7.62 -21.00
N ALA A 49 -9.58 -6.56 -21.49
CA ALA A 49 -10.84 -6.66 -22.24
C ALA A 49 -10.69 -7.52 -23.52
N GLN A 50 -9.54 -7.46 -24.19
CA GLN A 50 -9.27 -8.31 -25.35
C GLN A 50 -9.20 -9.80 -24.96
N GLU A 51 -8.51 -10.14 -23.86
CA GLU A 51 -8.40 -11.53 -23.40
C GLU A 51 -9.76 -12.06 -22.93
N TRP A 52 -10.56 -11.28 -22.21
CA TRP A 52 -11.90 -11.69 -21.78
C TRP A 52 -12.87 -11.90 -22.95
N ARG A 53 -12.78 -11.08 -24.01
CA ARG A 53 -13.59 -11.28 -25.22
C ARG A 53 -13.28 -12.61 -25.93
N LYS A 54 -12.05 -13.13 -25.84
CA LYS A 54 -11.69 -14.45 -26.37
C LYS A 54 -12.40 -15.61 -25.66
N LEU A 55 -12.83 -15.39 -24.40
CA LEU A 55 -13.64 -16.36 -23.64
C LEU A 55 -15.13 -16.35 -24.02
N GLY A 56 -15.52 -15.57 -25.02
CA GLY A 56 -16.93 -15.43 -25.45
C GLY A 56 -17.72 -14.40 -24.65
N LEU A 57 -17.08 -13.56 -23.86
CA LEU A 57 -17.72 -12.46 -23.12
C LEU A 57 -17.88 -11.22 -24.01
N ASP A 58 -18.98 -10.51 -23.79
CA ASP A 58 -19.15 -9.16 -24.30
C ASP A 58 -18.64 -8.18 -23.24
N VAL A 59 -17.57 -7.44 -23.54
CA VAL A 59 -16.91 -6.54 -22.58
C VAL A 59 -16.97 -5.10 -23.09
N ASN A 60 -17.65 -4.24 -22.34
CA ASN A 60 -17.77 -2.83 -22.59
C ASN A 60 -16.79 -2.03 -21.69
N VAL A 61 -15.72 -1.47 -22.28
CA VAL A 61 -14.78 -0.63 -21.54
C VAL A 61 -15.36 0.76 -21.37
N ARG A 62 -15.67 1.15 -20.13
CA ARG A 62 -16.22 2.46 -19.78
C ARG A 62 -15.14 3.35 -19.18
N VAL A 63 -14.85 4.45 -19.86
CA VAL A 63 -13.89 5.45 -19.41
C VAL A 63 -14.62 6.52 -18.60
N MET A 64 -14.18 6.74 -17.37
CA MET A 64 -14.76 7.78 -16.51
C MET A 64 -13.72 8.43 -15.59
N PRO A 65 -13.91 9.72 -15.22
CA PRO A 65 -13.06 10.39 -14.24
C PRO A 65 -13.07 9.68 -12.88
N TRP A 66 -12.01 9.88 -12.10
CA TRP A 66 -11.84 9.25 -10.80
C TRP A 66 -13.02 9.51 -9.85
N GLU A 67 -13.48 10.75 -9.78
CA GLU A 67 -14.58 11.16 -8.89
C GLU A 67 -15.87 10.39 -9.20
N GLN A 68 -16.20 10.25 -10.49
CA GLN A 68 -17.37 9.48 -10.91
C GLN A 68 -17.20 7.99 -10.66
N MET A 69 -16.01 7.44 -10.95
CA MET A 69 -15.70 6.03 -10.74
C MET A 69 -15.73 5.68 -9.24
N SER A 70 -15.16 6.52 -8.38
CA SER A 70 -15.17 6.32 -6.94
C SER A 70 -16.57 6.44 -6.34
N ASP A 71 -17.41 7.35 -6.85
CA ASP A 71 -18.80 7.46 -6.41
C ASP A 71 -19.56 6.16 -6.65
N VAL A 72 -19.53 5.63 -7.86
CA VAL A 72 -20.25 4.39 -8.22
C VAL A 72 -19.67 3.17 -7.47
N VAL A 73 -18.35 3.04 -7.40
CA VAL A 73 -17.70 1.82 -6.92
C VAL A 73 -17.53 1.82 -5.41
N TRP A 74 -17.08 2.94 -4.85
CA TRP A 74 -16.71 3.02 -3.42
C TRP A 74 -17.86 3.44 -2.52
N TYR A 75 -18.70 4.39 -2.98
CA TYR A 75 -19.79 4.92 -2.15
C TYR A 75 -21.11 4.21 -2.39
N GLN A 76 -21.51 3.98 -3.67
CA GLN A 76 -22.78 3.30 -3.99
C GLN A 76 -22.66 1.77 -3.92
N ARG A 77 -21.54 1.18 -4.33
CA ARG A 77 -21.17 -0.24 -4.24
C ARG A 77 -21.98 -1.26 -5.04
N ASP A 78 -23.18 -0.95 -5.48
CA ASP A 78 -24.12 -1.94 -6.02
C ASP A 78 -24.01 -2.14 -7.53
N ASN A 79 -24.05 -1.07 -8.32
CA ASN A 79 -24.27 -1.12 -9.77
C ASN A 79 -22.99 -0.99 -10.60
N TRP A 80 -22.05 -1.90 -10.41
CA TRP A 80 -20.85 -2.02 -11.22
C TRP A 80 -20.41 -3.48 -11.30
N ASP A 81 -19.60 -3.84 -12.31
CA ASP A 81 -19.15 -5.20 -12.56
C ASP A 81 -17.69 -5.40 -12.22
N ALA A 82 -16.82 -4.71 -12.94
CA ALA A 82 -15.38 -4.74 -12.74
C ALA A 82 -14.78 -3.35 -12.98
N THR A 83 -13.72 -3.03 -12.26
CA THR A 83 -13.04 -1.75 -12.37
C THR A 83 -11.55 -1.87 -12.17
N ALA A 84 -10.77 -1.08 -12.93
CA ALA A 84 -9.39 -0.84 -12.58
C ALA A 84 -9.32 -0.12 -11.22
N TRP A 85 -8.42 -0.57 -10.37
CA TRP A 85 -8.22 0.06 -9.06
C TRP A 85 -6.76 -0.03 -8.63
N GLN A 86 -6.41 0.73 -7.60
CA GLN A 86 -5.07 0.76 -7.07
C GLN A 86 -5.06 0.85 -5.54
N MET A 87 -4.06 0.23 -4.94
CA MET A 87 -3.64 0.50 -3.58
C MET A 87 -2.33 1.28 -3.63
N VAL A 88 -2.33 2.49 -3.09
CA VAL A 88 -1.11 3.30 -3.04
C VAL A 88 -0.23 2.80 -1.90
N GLY A 89 1.04 2.56 -2.20
CA GLY A 89 2.06 2.22 -1.19
C GLY A 89 2.39 3.43 -0.33
N ARG A 90 2.43 3.22 0.99
CA ARG A 90 2.83 4.22 1.98
C ARG A 90 3.58 3.53 3.11
N PRO A 91 4.54 4.18 3.79
CA PRO A 91 5.23 3.59 4.94
C PRO A 91 4.28 3.04 6.01
N GLU A 92 3.16 3.72 6.23
CA GLU A 92 2.13 3.32 7.19
C GLU A 92 1.43 2.00 6.83
N ARG A 93 1.57 1.51 5.60
CA ARG A 93 1.03 0.24 5.10
C ARG A 93 2.05 -0.88 5.05
N SER A 94 3.14 -0.75 5.80
CA SER A 94 4.16 -1.79 5.92
C SER A 94 3.69 -3.03 6.68
N ASP A 95 2.69 -2.88 7.56
CA ASP A 95 2.06 -4.01 8.22
C ASP A 95 1.02 -4.67 7.31
N PRO A 96 1.09 -5.99 7.10
CA PRO A 96 0.16 -6.71 6.22
C PRO A 96 -1.30 -6.65 6.69
N ASP A 97 -1.59 -6.50 8.00
CA ASP A 97 -2.97 -6.35 8.54
C ASP A 97 -3.73 -5.22 7.86
N GLU A 98 -3.07 -4.11 7.55
CA GLU A 98 -3.66 -2.98 6.82
C GLU A 98 -4.24 -3.38 5.46
N ILE A 99 -3.72 -4.44 4.87
CA ILE A 99 -4.14 -4.94 3.56
C ILE A 99 -5.08 -6.13 3.73
N VAL A 100 -4.61 -7.20 4.41
CA VAL A 100 -5.35 -8.46 4.44
C VAL A 100 -6.64 -8.35 5.25
N PHE A 101 -6.67 -7.59 6.34
CA PHE A 101 -7.90 -7.39 7.09
C PHE A 101 -8.79 -6.31 6.44
N ASN A 102 -8.27 -5.10 6.26
CA ASN A 102 -9.10 -3.97 5.89
C ASN A 102 -9.75 -4.12 4.51
N LEU A 103 -9.04 -4.73 3.53
CA LEU A 103 -9.55 -4.85 2.16
C LEU A 103 -10.48 -6.05 1.93
N PHE A 104 -10.43 -7.07 2.81
CA PHE A 104 -11.08 -8.35 2.48
C PHE A 104 -11.93 -8.94 3.62
N HIS A 105 -11.78 -8.49 4.88
CA HIS A 105 -12.58 -8.99 5.98
C HIS A 105 -14.06 -8.61 5.82
N SER A 106 -14.98 -9.54 6.13
CA SER A 106 -16.42 -9.36 5.92
C SER A 106 -17.01 -8.16 6.66
N THR A 107 -16.50 -7.82 7.85
CA THR A 107 -17.00 -6.67 8.65
C THR A 107 -16.70 -5.32 7.98
N THR A 108 -15.79 -5.26 7.04
CA THR A 108 -15.44 -4.04 6.30
C THR A 108 -16.17 -3.90 4.96
N ALA A 109 -17.09 -4.85 4.64
CA ALA A 109 -17.78 -4.91 3.34
C ALA A 109 -18.83 -3.81 3.16
N ASP A 110 -19.54 -3.40 4.22
CA ASP A 110 -20.63 -2.43 4.10
C ASP A 110 -20.15 -0.97 4.07
N LYS A 111 -19.19 -0.61 4.92
CA LYS A 111 -18.73 0.77 5.10
C LYS A 111 -17.20 0.93 5.11
N GLY A 112 -16.44 -0.17 5.06
CA GLY A 112 -14.98 -0.16 5.11
C GLY A 112 -14.34 -0.29 3.72
N TYR A 113 -13.12 -0.78 3.71
CA TYR A 113 -12.29 -0.90 2.52
C TYR A 113 -12.61 -2.11 1.64
N ASN A 114 -13.39 -3.10 2.12
CA ASN A 114 -13.87 -4.23 1.33
C ASN A 114 -15.09 -3.80 0.46
N PHE A 115 -14.90 -2.79 -0.38
CA PHE A 115 -15.95 -2.29 -1.27
C PHE A 115 -16.36 -3.31 -2.34
N ILE A 116 -15.54 -4.33 -2.58
CA ILE A 116 -15.82 -5.43 -3.52
C ILE A 116 -16.86 -6.42 -3.01
N GLY A 117 -17.16 -6.41 -1.69
CA GLY A 117 -18.14 -7.30 -1.08
C GLY A 117 -17.71 -8.75 -0.99
N TYR A 118 -16.42 -9.01 -0.84
CA TYR A 118 -15.90 -10.35 -0.60
C TYR A 118 -16.31 -10.84 0.78
N LEU A 119 -16.88 -12.04 0.87
CA LEU A 119 -17.34 -12.67 2.11
C LEU A 119 -16.83 -14.12 2.13
N ASN A 120 -15.95 -14.43 3.07
CA ASN A 120 -15.45 -15.80 3.30
C ASN A 120 -15.15 -16.02 4.78
N PRO A 121 -15.97 -16.81 5.52
CA PRO A 121 -15.79 -17.05 6.94
C PRO A 121 -14.48 -17.77 7.31
N GLU A 122 -13.90 -18.60 6.41
CA GLU A 122 -12.60 -19.19 6.65
C GLU A 122 -11.51 -18.13 6.60
N TYR A 123 -11.57 -17.23 5.62
CA TYR A 123 -10.66 -16.10 5.51
C TYR A 123 -10.74 -15.19 6.74
N ASP A 124 -11.96 -14.80 7.14
CA ASP A 124 -12.20 -13.97 8.32
C ASP A 124 -11.53 -14.56 9.57
N THR A 125 -11.73 -15.85 9.80
CA THR A 125 -11.10 -16.54 10.94
C THR A 125 -9.56 -16.45 10.91
N VAL A 126 -8.95 -16.57 9.74
CA VAL A 126 -7.49 -16.50 9.58
C VAL A 126 -6.96 -15.10 9.87
N VAL A 127 -7.59 -14.07 9.31
CA VAL A 127 -7.11 -12.69 9.50
C VAL A 127 -7.47 -12.12 10.87
N GLU A 128 -8.52 -12.62 11.54
CA GLU A 128 -8.78 -12.33 12.94
C GLU A 128 -7.70 -12.94 13.86
N ALA A 129 -7.24 -14.15 13.54
CA ALA A 129 -6.18 -14.81 14.31
C ALA A 129 -4.83 -14.10 14.15
N GLU A 130 -4.45 -13.65 12.93
CA GLU A 130 -3.19 -12.94 12.72
C GLU A 130 -3.11 -11.63 13.50
N ARG A 131 -4.23 -10.91 13.63
CA ARG A 131 -4.30 -9.63 14.36
C ARG A 131 -3.92 -9.71 15.83
N VAL A 132 -4.13 -10.87 16.43
CA VAL A 132 -3.88 -11.11 17.86
C VAL A 132 -2.60 -11.92 18.11
N GLU A 133 -1.98 -12.49 17.09
CA GLU A 133 -0.76 -13.29 17.20
C GLU A 133 0.48 -12.38 17.28
N ILE A 134 1.10 -12.33 18.47
CA ILE A 134 2.30 -11.51 18.72
C ILE A 134 3.62 -12.21 18.36
N ASP A 135 3.59 -13.55 18.20
CA ASP A 135 4.75 -14.29 17.68
C ASP A 135 4.85 -14.07 16.17
N GLU A 136 5.89 -13.37 15.73
CA GLU A 136 6.07 -12.94 14.36
C GLU A 136 6.12 -14.11 13.36
N ALA A 137 6.71 -15.26 13.74
CA ALA A 137 6.79 -16.42 12.87
C ALA A 137 5.43 -17.09 12.67
N LYS A 138 4.64 -17.23 13.74
CA LYS A 138 3.26 -17.77 13.66
C LYS A 138 2.34 -16.79 12.93
N ARG A 139 2.50 -15.50 13.17
CA ARG A 139 1.77 -14.45 12.45
C ARG A 139 2.05 -14.53 10.95
N LYS A 140 3.32 -14.75 10.56
CA LYS A 140 3.71 -14.98 9.15
C LYS A 140 2.95 -16.16 8.52
N GLU A 141 2.83 -17.29 9.22
CA GLU A 141 2.09 -18.46 8.74
C GLU A 141 0.61 -18.13 8.47
N LEU A 142 -0.01 -17.32 9.34
CA LEU A 142 -1.40 -16.87 9.16
C LEU A 142 -1.55 -15.90 7.98
N ILE A 143 -0.61 -14.98 7.83
CA ILE A 143 -0.56 -14.06 6.68
C ILE A 143 -0.35 -14.81 5.37
N ASP A 144 0.50 -15.85 5.34
CA ASP A 144 0.68 -16.71 4.17
C ASP A 144 -0.62 -17.44 3.83
N LYS A 145 -1.28 -18.01 4.83
CA LYS A 145 -2.57 -18.68 4.63
C LYS A 145 -3.65 -17.71 4.10
N ALA A 146 -3.69 -16.47 4.57
CA ALA A 146 -4.59 -15.46 4.03
C ALA A 146 -4.31 -15.19 2.54
N GLN A 147 -3.03 -15.07 2.15
CA GLN A 147 -2.64 -14.91 0.75
C GLN A 147 -3.02 -16.11 -0.10
N ASP A 148 -2.87 -17.34 0.40
CA ASP A 148 -3.28 -18.58 -0.29
C ASP A 148 -4.78 -18.60 -0.57
N ILE A 149 -5.62 -18.24 0.42
CA ILE A 149 -7.08 -18.18 0.27
C ILE A 149 -7.46 -17.14 -0.79
N LEU A 150 -6.88 -15.92 -0.72
CA LEU A 150 -7.16 -14.89 -1.72
C LEU A 150 -6.73 -15.31 -3.13
N ALA A 151 -5.60 -16.01 -3.25
CA ALA A 151 -5.13 -16.53 -4.53
C ALA A 151 -6.05 -17.63 -5.09
N ALA A 152 -6.64 -18.45 -4.22
CA ALA A 152 -7.60 -19.47 -4.61
C ALA A 152 -8.96 -18.88 -5.01
N ASP A 153 -9.46 -17.89 -4.29
CA ASP A 153 -10.79 -17.29 -4.49
C ASP A 153 -10.83 -16.19 -5.53
N GLN A 154 -9.69 -15.53 -5.80
CA GLN A 154 -9.57 -14.40 -6.72
C GLN A 154 -10.68 -13.35 -6.53
N PRO A 155 -10.88 -12.79 -5.31
CA PRO A 155 -11.91 -11.78 -5.09
C PRO A 155 -11.65 -10.50 -5.90
N ASN A 156 -10.43 -10.30 -6.32
CA ASN A 156 -9.96 -9.34 -7.31
C ASN A 156 -8.86 -9.97 -8.17
N MET A 157 -8.59 -9.39 -9.32
CA MET A 157 -7.50 -9.81 -10.20
C MET A 157 -6.28 -8.92 -9.96
N MET A 158 -5.31 -9.42 -9.21
CA MET A 158 -4.04 -8.74 -9.04
C MET A 158 -3.29 -8.67 -10.37
N LEU A 159 -2.68 -7.52 -10.66
CA LEU A 159 -1.94 -7.30 -11.90
C LEU A 159 -0.45 -7.16 -11.66
N VAL A 160 -0.05 -6.07 -11.00
CA VAL A 160 1.36 -5.72 -10.85
C VAL A 160 1.61 -4.91 -9.58
N HIS A 161 2.85 -4.99 -9.07
CA HIS A 161 3.46 -3.99 -8.21
C HIS A 161 4.36 -3.11 -9.07
N PRO A 162 4.05 -1.81 -9.25
CA PRO A 162 4.89 -0.90 -10.02
C PRO A 162 6.26 -0.70 -9.39
N LYS A 163 7.22 -0.21 -10.20
CA LYS A 163 8.52 0.25 -9.72
C LYS A 163 8.59 1.77 -9.76
N GLN A 164 9.10 2.36 -8.69
CA GLN A 164 9.52 3.77 -8.66
C GLN A 164 11.01 3.84 -9.02
N THR A 165 11.40 4.85 -9.78
CA THR A 165 12.78 5.08 -10.14
C THR A 165 13.24 6.42 -9.61
N PHE A 166 14.36 6.39 -8.92
CA PHE A 166 15.02 7.52 -8.30
C PHE A 166 16.39 7.73 -8.94
N ALA A 167 16.98 8.91 -8.74
CA ALA A 167 18.35 9.15 -9.11
C ALA A 167 19.03 10.09 -8.10
N PHE A 168 20.36 10.01 -8.02
CA PHE A 168 21.17 10.94 -7.25
C PHE A 168 22.53 11.15 -7.90
N ASP A 169 23.18 12.25 -7.55
CA ASP A 169 24.52 12.58 -8.00
C ASP A 169 25.56 11.83 -7.13
N LYS A 170 26.21 10.81 -7.71
CA LYS A 170 27.22 10.00 -7.03
C LYS A 170 28.58 10.70 -6.87
N THR A 171 28.77 11.87 -7.49
CA THR A 171 29.94 12.71 -7.22
C THR A 171 29.78 13.48 -5.92
N VAL A 172 28.54 13.77 -5.53
CA VAL A 172 28.17 14.42 -4.26
C VAL A 172 28.01 13.41 -3.14
N TRP A 173 27.32 12.29 -3.39
CA TRP A 173 26.98 11.29 -2.38
C TRP A 173 27.63 9.94 -2.66
N ASP A 174 28.22 9.34 -1.63
CA ASP A 174 28.72 7.97 -1.71
C ASP A 174 27.55 6.97 -1.94
N PRO A 175 27.52 6.25 -3.06
CA PRO A 175 26.45 5.28 -3.35
C PRO A 175 26.28 4.20 -2.27
N ALA A 176 27.39 3.81 -1.59
CA ALA A 176 27.33 2.83 -0.51
C ALA A 176 26.60 3.32 0.75
N SER A 177 26.37 4.63 0.85
CA SER A 177 25.64 5.25 1.96
C SER A 177 24.13 5.40 1.70
N VAL A 178 23.66 5.13 0.49
CA VAL A 178 22.25 5.17 0.13
C VAL A 178 21.56 3.90 0.62
N VAL A 179 20.46 4.05 1.33
CA VAL A 179 19.68 2.95 1.90
C VAL A 179 18.38 2.77 1.15
N GLU A 180 18.22 1.65 0.46
CA GLU A 180 16.96 1.28 -0.13
C GLU A 180 16.05 0.69 0.95
N GLN A 181 14.91 1.35 1.19
CA GLN A 181 13.87 0.84 2.09
C GLN A 181 12.82 0.10 1.27
N SER A 182 12.48 -1.09 1.72
CA SER A 182 11.48 -1.94 1.08
C SER A 182 10.16 -1.22 0.81
N GLY A 183 9.78 -1.17 -0.47
CA GLY A 183 8.53 -0.57 -0.93
C GLY A 183 8.46 0.96 -0.94
N ILE A 184 9.51 1.65 -0.49
CA ILE A 184 9.63 3.11 -0.41
C ILE A 184 10.73 3.64 -1.33
N GLY A 185 11.80 2.85 -1.56
CA GLY A 185 12.98 3.25 -2.31
C GLY A 185 13.98 4.02 -1.48
N ILE A 186 14.74 4.89 -2.14
CA ILE A 186 15.85 5.62 -1.50
C ILE A 186 15.44 6.97 -0.89
N ARG A 187 14.23 7.46 -1.16
CA ARG A 187 13.67 8.65 -0.50
C ARG A 187 13.08 8.26 0.85
N ASN A 188 13.92 8.06 1.83
CA ASN A 188 13.52 7.63 3.17
C ASN A 188 14.46 8.20 4.24
N THR A 189 14.02 8.18 5.48
CA THR A 189 14.77 8.71 6.63
C THR A 189 16.12 8.02 6.80
N TRP A 190 16.21 6.70 6.54
CA TRP A 190 17.46 5.95 6.67
C TRP A 190 18.53 6.44 5.71
N THR A 191 18.16 6.69 4.44
CA THR A 191 19.06 7.33 3.46
C THR A 191 19.51 8.70 3.95
N PHE A 192 18.59 9.59 4.30
CA PHE A 192 18.94 10.97 4.64
C PHE A 192 19.85 11.07 5.87
N MET A 193 19.82 10.11 6.77
CA MET A 193 20.72 10.05 7.91
C MET A 193 22.09 9.41 7.58
N SER A 194 22.12 8.47 6.64
CA SER A 194 23.36 7.72 6.30
C SER A 194 24.18 8.37 5.20
N LEU A 195 23.55 9.22 4.34
CA LEU A 195 24.22 9.87 3.22
C LEU A 195 25.57 10.46 3.62
N THR A 196 26.64 10.00 2.95
CA THR A 196 28.01 10.41 3.21
C THR A 196 28.49 11.26 2.04
N PRO A 197 28.86 12.53 2.27
CA PRO A 197 29.34 13.40 1.20
C PRO A 197 30.73 12.97 0.71
N ASN A 198 30.94 13.00 -0.61
CA ASN A 198 32.25 12.75 -1.25
C ASN A 198 33.16 14.00 -1.31
N GLY A 199 32.60 15.19 -0.99
CA GLY A 199 33.32 16.47 -1.08
C GLY A 199 32.79 17.52 -0.13
N ASP A 200 32.93 18.79 -0.53
CA ASP A 200 32.54 19.95 0.27
C ASP A 200 31.01 20.19 0.27
N GLN A 201 30.30 19.70 -0.75
CA GLN A 201 28.82 19.76 -0.78
C GLN A 201 28.25 18.74 0.19
N LYS A 202 27.49 19.25 1.18
CA LYS A 202 26.90 18.43 2.26
C LYS A 202 25.40 18.63 2.42
N ASP A 203 24.80 19.48 1.60
CA ASP A 203 23.35 19.67 1.61
C ASP A 203 22.66 18.64 0.72
N ILE A 204 21.66 17.98 1.25
CA ILE A 204 20.74 17.14 0.47
C ILE A 204 19.74 18.09 -0.19
N ILE A 205 19.80 18.22 -1.50
CA ILE A 205 18.91 19.10 -2.25
C ILE A 205 18.05 18.21 -3.16
N LEU A 206 16.76 18.13 -2.86
CA LEU A 206 15.84 17.24 -3.56
C LEU A 206 14.62 17.99 -4.09
N ASN A 207 13.85 17.32 -4.97
CA ASN A 207 12.63 17.87 -5.56
C ASN A 207 11.37 17.24 -4.98
N SER A 208 10.25 17.99 -5.08
CA SER A 208 8.89 17.46 -5.10
C SER A 208 8.06 18.17 -6.17
N GLY A 209 7.11 17.44 -6.78
CA GLY A 209 6.10 18.00 -7.67
C GLY A 209 4.98 18.73 -6.92
N ASP A 210 4.75 18.37 -5.66
CA ASP A 210 3.68 18.89 -4.82
C ASP A 210 4.21 19.84 -3.74
N ASN A 211 3.36 20.79 -3.32
CA ASN A 211 3.66 21.69 -2.22
C ASN A 211 3.43 21.05 -0.86
N VAL A 212 4.24 21.44 0.14
CA VAL A 212 3.92 21.23 1.55
C VAL A 212 2.77 22.15 1.95
N GLN A 213 1.79 21.63 2.67
CA GLN A 213 0.59 22.37 3.09
C GLN A 213 0.61 22.70 4.57
N ALA A 214 1.16 21.80 5.40
CA ALA A 214 1.26 21.99 6.83
C ALA A 214 2.47 21.25 7.39
N ILE A 215 3.08 21.80 8.45
CA ILE A 215 4.09 21.11 9.26
C ILE A 215 3.51 20.93 10.67
N ASN A 216 2.54 20.02 10.78
CA ASN A 216 1.86 19.74 12.04
C ASN A 216 2.00 18.23 12.34
N PRO A 217 2.66 17.83 13.45
CA PRO A 217 2.87 16.43 13.80
C PRO A 217 1.60 15.65 14.11
N LEU A 218 0.48 16.33 14.32
CA LEU A 218 -0.84 15.74 14.63
C LEU A 218 -1.75 15.66 13.40
N TYR A 219 -1.31 16.20 12.26
CA TYR A 219 -2.03 16.14 11.00
C TYR A 219 -1.40 15.09 10.07
N ILE A 220 -2.16 14.12 9.63
CA ILE A 220 -1.70 13.14 8.63
C ILE A 220 -2.11 13.64 7.24
N SER A 221 -1.19 14.33 6.58
CA SER A 221 -1.30 14.50 5.15
C SER A 221 -0.75 13.24 4.46
N GLY A 222 -1.32 12.86 3.39
CA GLY A 222 -0.77 11.73 2.60
C GLY A 222 0.37 12.11 1.68
N GLY A 223 0.85 13.35 1.73
CA GLY A 223 1.75 13.95 0.75
C GLY A 223 3.13 14.27 1.28
N VAL A 224 3.70 15.30 0.67
CA VAL A 224 5.06 15.80 0.91
C VAL A 224 5.27 16.29 2.35
N ASP A 225 4.21 16.71 3.03
CA ASP A 225 4.26 17.13 4.43
C ASP A 225 4.88 16.03 5.32
N SER A 226 4.55 14.76 5.05
CA SER A 226 5.08 13.61 5.79
C SER A 226 6.60 13.50 5.68
N TRP A 227 7.21 13.91 4.56
CA TRP A 227 8.66 13.85 4.39
C TRP A 227 9.36 14.82 5.34
N VAL A 228 8.71 15.96 5.63
CA VAL A 228 9.24 16.99 6.52
C VAL A 228 9.14 16.55 7.98
N PHE A 229 7.93 16.16 8.42
CA PHE A 229 7.77 15.85 9.84
C PHE A 229 8.36 14.49 10.23
N GLU A 230 8.59 13.55 9.30
CA GLU A 230 9.40 12.35 9.58
C GLU A 230 10.87 12.67 9.93
N LEU A 231 11.38 13.81 9.50
CA LEU A 231 12.73 14.26 9.83
C LEU A 231 12.77 15.19 11.05
N VAL A 232 11.68 15.92 11.31
CA VAL A 232 11.57 16.86 12.44
C VAL A 232 11.16 16.18 13.73
N TYR A 233 10.28 15.15 13.65
CA TYR A 233 9.73 14.46 14.81
C TYR A 233 10.20 13.01 14.89
N ASP A 234 10.55 12.55 16.08
CA ASP A 234 10.79 11.14 16.33
C ASP A 234 9.49 10.38 16.62
N ARG A 235 9.59 9.06 16.48
CA ARG A 235 8.59 8.08 16.88
C ARG A 235 9.26 7.06 17.80
N LEU A 236 8.50 6.32 18.59
CA LEU A 236 9.09 5.28 19.44
C LEU A 236 9.77 4.18 18.61
N VAL A 237 9.16 3.83 17.50
CA VAL A 237 9.62 2.80 16.56
C VAL A 237 9.65 3.41 15.16
N ARG A 238 10.51 2.92 14.28
CA ARG A 238 10.48 3.19 12.83
C ARG A 238 10.46 1.88 12.07
N VAL A 239 9.82 1.90 10.91
CA VAL A 239 9.93 0.78 9.96
C VAL A 239 11.32 0.79 9.35
N GLY A 240 12.04 -0.33 9.50
CA GLY A 240 13.41 -0.51 9.00
C GLY A 240 13.49 -0.62 7.48
N PRO A 241 14.71 -0.63 6.93
CA PRO A 241 14.93 -0.86 5.50
C PRO A 241 14.36 -2.18 5.01
N ASP A 242 14.30 -3.18 5.89
CA ASP A 242 13.73 -4.52 5.65
C ASP A 242 12.20 -4.58 5.75
N GLY A 243 11.52 -3.47 6.04
CA GLY A 243 10.08 -3.40 6.25
C GLY A 243 9.61 -3.82 7.64
N LEU A 244 10.53 -4.20 8.54
CA LEU A 244 10.22 -4.63 9.91
C LEU A 244 10.40 -3.50 10.93
N PRO A 245 9.70 -3.53 12.07
CA PRO A 245 9.81 -2.49 13.09
C PRO A 245 11.19 -2.53 13.78
N LYS A 246 11.78 -1.35 13.97
CA LYS A 246 13.05 -1.14 14.68
C LYS A 246 12.83 -0.13 15.80
N ALA A 247 13.34 -0.42 17.00
CA ALA A 247 13.39 0.54 18.09
C ALA A 247 14.12 1.83 17.61
N TRP A 248 13.56 3.00 17.97
CA TRP A 248 14.09 4.30 17.51
C TRP A 248 14.23 5.28 18.69
N ALA A 249 13.23 6.10 19.01
CA ALA A 249 13.23 6.85 20.27
C ALA A 249 13.08 5.91 21.48
N ALA A 250 12.47 4.76 21.30
CA ALA A 250 12.64 3.63 22.21
C ALA A 250 14.05 3.06 22.09
N ASP A 251 14.68 2.78 23.22
CA ASP A 251 15.89 1.95 23.28
C ASP A 251 15.53 0.47 23.05
N SER A 252 14.40 0.04 23.64
CA SER A 252 13.83 -1.29 23.47
C SER A 252 12.34 -1.31 23.68
N TYR A 253 11.68 -2.36 23.20
CA TYR A 253 10.29 -2.67 23.52
C TYR A 253 10.12 -4.19 23.65
N GLU A 254 9.17 -4.60 24.52
CA GLU A 254 8.92 -6.02 24.79
C GLU A 254 7.46 -6.24 25.18
N TRP A 255 6.82 -7.23 24.56
CA TRP A 255 5.52 -7.71 24.99
C TRP A 255 5.65 -8.48 26.31
N LYS A 256 4.93 -8.04 27.35
CA LYS A 256 4.84 -8.71 28.65
C LYS A 256 3.76 -9.81 28.65
N ASP A 257 2.73 -9.59 27.90
CA ASP A 257 1.62 -10.50 27.60
C ASP A 257 0.94 -10.05 26.30
N ASP A 258 -0.20 -10.65 25.91
CA ASP A 258 -0.91 -10.38 24.66
C ASP A 258 -1.53 -8.96 24.55
N LYS A 259 -1.60 -8.22 25.66
CA LYS A 259 -2.18 -6.87 25.76
C LYS A 259 -1.25 -5.83 26.34
N THR A 260 -0.10 -6.23 26.84
CA THR A 260 0.77 -5.33 27.60
C THR A 260 2.15 -5.28 26.96
N ILE A 261 2.56 -4.10 26.50
CA ILE A 261 3.89 -3.86 25.95
C ILE A 261 4.63 -2.82 26.79
N GLY A 262 5.85 -3.14 27.19
CA GLY A 262 6.78 -2.22 27.85
C GLY A 262 7.70 -1.60 26.80
N VAL A 263 7.89 -0.29 26.86
CA VAL A 263 8.78 0.49 25.99
C VAL A 263 9.73 1.27 26.87
N THR A 264 11.04 1.09 26.69
CA THR A 264 12.04 1.86 27.41
C THR A 264 12.49 3.04 26.54
N LEU A 265 12.29 4.26 27.03
CA LEU A 265 12.72 5.47 26.32
C LEU A 265 14.26 5.57 26.32
N ARG A 266 14.84 5.95 25.19
CA ARG A 266 16.27 6.22 25.05
C ARG A 266 16.70 7.38 25.95
N GLU A 267 17.78 7.21 26.68
CA GLU A 267 18.31 8.24 27.56
C GLU A 267 19.00 9.38 26.78
N GLY A 268 18.96 10.57 27.33
CA GLY A 268 19.70 11.75 26.85
C GLY A 268 19.12 12.41 25.59
N MET A 269 17.95 12.00 25.13
CA MET A 269 17.24 12.67 24.03
C MET A 269 16.82 14.09 24.43
N LYS A 270 16.84 15.01 23.47
CA LYS A 270 16.45 16.41 23.65
C LYS A 270 15.54 16.87 22.52
N TRP A 271 14.61 17.72 22.87
CA TRP A 271 13.87 18.53 21.93
C TRP A 271 14.79 19.55 21.23
N HIS A 272 14.35 20.10 20.11
CA HIS A 272 15.13 21.07 19.33
C HIS A 272 15.41 22.38 20.08
N ASP A 273 14.64 22.72 21.09
CA ASP A 273 14.84 23.85 21.98
C ASP A 273 15.80 23.57 23.16
N GLY A 274 16.24 22.33 23.29
CA GLY A 274 17.21 21.89 24.30
C GLY A 274 16.60 21.24 25.53
N GLU A 275 15.28 21.27 25.72
CA GLU A 275 14.60 20.58 26.82
C GLU A 275 14.71 19.05 26.65
N PRO A 276 14.77 18.27 27.75
CA PRO A 276 14.87 16.81 27.67
C PRO A 276 13.55 16.21 27.15
N VAL A 277 13.66 15.14 26.36
CA VAL A 277 12.52 14.27 26.01
C VAL A 277 12.28 13.33 27.19
N THR A 278 11.04 13.30 27.70
CA THR A 278 10.66 12.57 28.91
C THR A 278 9.60 11.48 28.63
N PRO A 279 9.45 10.48 29.51
CA PRO A 279 8.33 9.54 29.43
C PRO A 279 6.95 10.22 29.49
N GLU A 280 6.85 11.36 30.15
CA GLU A 280 5.64 12.19 30.22
C GLU A 280 5.29 12.81 28.86
N ASP A 281 6.27 13.18 28.05
CA ASP A 281 6.05 13.63 26.67
C ASP A 281 5.52 12.48 25.80
N VAL A 282 6.08 11.27 25.95
CA VAL A 282 5.57 10.09 25.26
C VAL A 282 4.12 9.82 25.64
N LYS A 283 3.81 9.76 26.94
CA LYS A 283 2.44 9.57 27.41
C LYS A 283 1.50 10.65 26.86
N PHE A 284 1.89 11.91 26.94
CA PHE A 284 1.14 13.05 26.42
C PHE A 284 0.86 12.91 24.91
N SER A 285 1.85 12.50 24.10
CA SER A 285 1.70 12.31 22.66
C SER A 285 0.61 11.29 22.33
N PHE A 286 0.62 10.14 23.00
CA PHE A 286 -0.37 9.10 22.78
C PHE A 286 -1.76 9.46 23.38
N GLU A 287 -1.81 10.10 24.54
CA GLU A 287 -3.08 10.57 25.13
C GLU A 287 -3.73 11.66 24.25
N THR A 288 -2.95 12.53 23.64
CA THR A 288 -3.45 13.53 22.67
C THR A 288 -4.11 12.84 21.48
N ALA A 289 -3.53 11.75 20.95
CA ALA A 289 -4.14 10.98 19.88
C ALA A 289 -5.46 10.30 20.31
N VAL A 290 -5.57 9.84 21.56
CA VAL A 290 -6.81 9.21 22.10
C VAL A 290 -7.91 10.24 22.39
N SER A 291 -7.55 11.46 22.80
CA SER A 291 -8.47 12.45 23.38
C SER A 291 -9.42 13.11 22.36
N GLY A 292 -9.23 12.87 21.08
CA GLY A 292 -9.99 13.52 19.98
C GLY A 292 -9.41 14.85 19.52
N GLU A 293 -8.29 15.30 20.08
CA GLU A 293 -7.57 16.52 19.65
C GLU A 293 -6.83 16.30 18.32
N ALA A 294 -6.54 15.05 17.99
CA ALA A 294 -5.93 14.63 16.75
C ALA A 294 -6.75 13.49 16.11
N PRO A 295 -7.95 13.79 15.54
CA PRO A 295 -8.86 12.78 15.01
C PRO A 295 -8.23 11.85 13.97
N MET A 296 -7.29 12.33 13.16
CA MET A 296 -6.60 11.51 12.16
C MET A 296 -5.64 10.49 12.77
N TYR A 297 -5.12 10.75 13.98
CA TYR A 297 -4.30 9.79 14.75
C TYR A 297 -5.12 8.87 15.65
N ALA A 298 -6.36 9.22 15.97
CA ALA A 298 -7.20 8.45 16.88
C ALA A 298 -7.31 6.96 16.53
N PRO A 299 -7.45 6.53 15.25
CA PRO A 299 -7.50 5.11 14.88
C PRO A 299 -6.29 4.30 15.36
N PHE A 300 -5.11 4.93 15.46
CA PHE A 300 -3.87 4.29 15.88
C PHE A 300 -3.71 4.21 17.42
N ALA A 301 -4.56 4.90 18.18
CA ALA A 301 -4.48 4.97 19.63
C ALA A 301 -5.72 4.45 20.36
N THR A 302 -6.84 4.25 19.68
CA THR A 302 -8.14 3.88 20.28
C THR A 302 -8.11 2.55 21.03
N ASN A 303 -7.19 1.64 20.69
CA ASN A 303 -7.00 0.37 21.39
C ASN A 303 -6.23 0.50 22.71
N ILE A 304 -5.66 1.66 23.02
CA ILE A 304 -4.95 1.89 24.29
C ILE A 304 -5.99 2.04 25.41
N GLU A 305 -5.85 1.23 26.47
CA GLU A 305 -6.64 1.31 27.68
C GLU A 305 -5.97 2.18 28.72
N ASN A 306 -4.65 1.99 28.91
CA ASN A 306 -3.88 2.71 29.93
C ASN A 306 -2.41 2.89 29.50
N ILE A 307 -1.79 3.98 29.97
CA ILE A 307 -0.37 4.26 29.83
C ILE A 307 0.21 4.55 31.21
N ALA A 308 1.07 3.67 31.70
CA ALA A 308 1.75 3.81 32.98
C ALA A 308 3.24 4.10 32.77
N ILE A 309 3.82 4.89 33.68
CA ILE A 309 5.25 5.25 33.65
C ILE A 309 5.91 4.71 34.92
N ASP A 310 7.07 4.04 34.74
CA ASP A 310 7.94 3.61 35.83
C ASP A 310 9.40 3.88 35.42
N GLY A 311 9.97 4.97 35.93
CA GLY A 311 11.29 5.46 35.51
C GLY A 311 11.30 5.81 34.00
N SER A 312 12.19 5.18 33.24
CA SER A 312 12.26 5.34 31.78
C SER A 312 11.36 4.40 31.00
N THR A 313 10.63 3.52 31.70
CA THR A 313 9.75 2.53 31.06
C THR A 313 8.32 3.04 30.99
N ILE A 314 7.78 3.05 29.78
CA ILE A 314 6.37 3.34 29.48
C ILE A 314 5.68 2.00 29.20
N THR A 315 4.63 1.69 29.96
CA THR A 315 3.85 0.46 29.77
C THR A 315 2.50 0.82 29.15
N PHE A 316 2.24 0.33 27.95
CA PHE A 316 0.95 0.43 27.28
C PHE A 316 0.14 -0.83 27.58
N THR A 317 -1.08 -0.66 28.06
CA THR A 317 -2.07 -1.73 28.20
C THR A 317 -3.14 -1.53 27.15
N LEU A 318 -3.46 -2.57 26.38
CA LEU A 318 -4.42 -2.55 25.29
C LEU A 318 -5.77 -3.11 25.74
N LYS A 319 -6.86 -2.59 25.17
CA LYS A 319 -8.22 -3.12 25.37
C LYS A 319 -8.36 -4.53 24.81
N GLN A 320 -7.73 -4.78 23.67
CA GLN A 320 -7.71 -6.08 22.98
C GLN A 320 -6.30 -6.36 22.46
N PRO A 321 -5.89 -7.63 22.32
CA PRO A 321 -4.63 -7.96 21.68
C PRO A 321 -4.55 -7.35 20.28
N ALA A 322 -3.38 -6.84 19.90
CA ALA A 322 -3.14 -6.25 18.59
C ALA A 322 -1.67 -6.38 18.19
N ALA A 323 -1.34 -7.40 17.39
CA ALA A 323 0.03 -7.66 16.94
C ALA A 323 0.60 -6.46 16.16
N SER A 324 -0.23 -5.77 15.38
CA SER A 324 0.14 -4.59 14.62
C SER A 324 0.37 -3.33 15.47
N PHE A 325 0.18 -3.37 16.81
CA PHE A 325 0.32 -2.18 17.65
C PHE A 325 1.70 -1.52 17.54
N VAL A 326 2.75 -2.30 17.37
CA VAL A 326 4.11 -1.80 17.17
C VAL A 326 4.23 -0.99 15.88
N THR A 327 3.70 -1.51 14.78
CA THR A 327 3.77 -0.89 13.44
C THR A 327 2.67 0.14 13.22
N SER A 328 1.47 -0.08 13.77
CA SER A 328 0.31 0.79 13.58
C SER A 328 0.22 1.96 14.58
N SER A 329 0.91 1.88 15.74
CA SER A 329 0.83 2.89 16.79
C SER A 329 2.20 3.43 17.17
N LEU A 330 3.13 2.57 17.65
CA LEU A 330 4.44 3.02 18.09
C LEU A 330 5.29 3.58 16.93
N ALA A 331 5.06 3.11 15.69
CA ALA A 331 5.78 3.57 14.51
C ALA A 331 5.06 4.70 13.74
N LYS A 332 3.82 5.07 14.10
CA LYS A 332 3.07 6.12 13.39
C LYS A 332 2.89 7.40 14.21
N ILE A 333 2.68 7.28 15.53
CA ILE A 333 2.44 8.43 16.39
C ILE A 333 3.76 9.19 16.63
N ASN A 334 3.78 10.44 16.18
CA ASN A 334 4.91 11.34 16.41
C ASN A 334 4.97 11.74 17.89
N LEU A 335 6.18 11.80 18.44
CA LEU A 335 6.42 12.38 19.76
C LEU A 335 6.34 13.90 19.66
N ILE A 336 5.57 14.52 20.56
CA ILE A 336 5.39 15.97 20.64
C ILE A 336 5.80 16.48 22.01
N PRO A 337 6.47 17.66 22.10
CA PRO A 337 6.88 18.24 23.37
C PRO A 337 5.66 18.74 24.16
N LYS A 338 5.43 18.15 25.32
CA LYS A 338 4.30 18.51 26.19
C LYS A 338 4.32 19.98 26.57
N HIS A 339 5.49 20.54 26.89
CA HIS A 339 5.63 21.93 27.31
C HIS A 339 5.25 22.93 26.21
N VAL A 340 5.27 22.52 24.93
CA VAL A 340 4.83 23.33 23.77
C VAL A 340 3.35 23.07 23.47
N TRP A 341 2.96 21.81 23.36
CA TRP A 341 1.64 21.44 22.84
C TRP A 341 0.51 21.50 23.87
N GLU A 342 0.80 21.28 25.15
CA GLU A 342 -0.24 21.33 26.20
C GLU A 342 -0.92 22.71 26.28
N PRO A 343 -0.20 23.86 26.30
CA PRO A 343 -0.83 25.18 26.25
C PRO A 343 -1.52 25.48 24.91
N ILE A 344 -0.98 25.02 23.77
CA ILE A 344 -1.61 25.19 22.44
C ILE A 344 -2.96 24.48 22.42
N ILE A 345 -3.01 23.20 22.83
CA ILE A 345 -4.24 22.42 22.88
C ILE A 345 -5.27 23.05 23.84
N ALA A 346 -4.83 23.55 24.99
CA ALA A 346 -5.71 24.24 25.92
C ALA A 346 -6.33 25.52 25.33
N ASP A 347 -5.57 26.27 24.55
CA ASP A 347 -6.06 27.49 23.85
C ASP A 347 -7.03 27.11 22.72
N LEU A 348 -6.71 26.10 21.89
CA LEU A 348 -7.56 25.63 20.80
C LEU A 348 -8.92 25.12 21.31
N LYS A 349 -8.93 24.39 22.43
CA LYS A 349 -10.18 23.96 23.08
C LYS A 349 -11.11 25.13 23.44
N THR A 350 -10.56 26.27 23.85
CA THR A 350 -11.37 27.45 24.13
C THR A 350 -11.98 28.07 22.86
N LYS A 351 -11.41 27.78 21.69
CA LYS A 351 -11.85 28.25 20.38
C LYS A 351 -12.72 27.22 19.64
N GLU A 352 -12.99 26.06 20.25
CA GLU A 352 -13.67 24.92 19.65
C GLU A 352 -12.92 24.38 18.39
N GLU A 353 -11.60 24.50 18.38
CA GLU A 353 -10.69 24.00 17.37
C GLU A 353 -9.91 22.79 17.89
N ASN A 354 -9.47 21.88 17.03
CA ASN A 354 -8.63 20.75 17.41
C ASN A 354 -7.17 20.95 17.00
N ALA A 355 -6.26 20.18 17.60
CA ALA A 355 -4.83 20.39 17.42
C ALA A 355 -4.33 20.08 16.01
N GLU A 356 -5.04 19.25 15.24
CA GLU A 356 -4.65 18.95 13.84
C GLU A 356 -4.86 20.13 12.87
N SER A 357 -5.68 21.11 13.22
CA SER A 357 -5.89 22.33 12.43
C SER A 357 -4.87 23.42 12.69
N TYR A 358 -4.03 23.28 13.71
CA TYR A 358 -3.04 24.27 14.11
C TYR A 358 -1.91 24.39 13.09
N GLN A 359 -1.56 25.62 12.73
CA GLN A 359 -0.42 25.92 11.86
C GLN A 359 0.78 26.33 12.72
N GLU A 360 1.76 25.47 12.82
CA GLU A 360 2.98 25.71 13.60
C GLU A 360 4.00 26.48 12.75
N GLU A 361 4.39 27.68 13.21
CA GLU A 361 5.34 28.52 12.48
C GLU A 361 6.80 28.04 12.67
N MET A 362 7.12 27.52 13.85
CA MET A 362 8.46 27.04 14.21
C MET A 362 8.38 25.66 14.87
N PRO A 363 8.25 24.59 14.10
CA PRO A 363 8.09 23.25 14.62
C PRO A 363 9.24 22.82 15.53
N ILE A 364 8.92 22.43 16.77
CA ILE A 364 9.87 21.89 17.75
C ILE A 364 9.64 20.38 17.86
N GLY A 365 10.56 19.61 17.29
CA GLY A 365 10.61 18.16 17.38
C GLY A 365 11.85 17.68 18.12
N SER A 366 12.10 16.37 18.09
CA SER A 366 13.31 15.73 18.60
C SER A 366 14.14 15.06 17.49
N GLY A 367 13.66 15.11 16.27
CA GLY A 367 14.19 14.36 15.13
C GLY A 367 15.57 14.75 14.65
N PRO A 368 16.09 14.02 13.63
CA PRO A 368 17.44 14.21 13.12
C PRO A 368 17.68 15.54 12.38
N PHE A 369 16.62 16.21 12.01
CA PHE A 369 16.71 17.55 11.40
C PHE A 369 15.80 18.53 12.13
N ARG A 370 16.24 19.81 12.19
CA ARG A 370 15.54 20.94 12.79
C ARG A 370 14.95 21.80 11.70
N PHE A 371 13.74 22.27 11.89
CA PHE A 371 13.14 23.26 10.98
C PHE A 371 13.95 24.56 10.96
N GLU A 372 14.22 25.07 9.77
CA GLU A 372 14.96 26.32 9.57
C GLU A 372 14.07 27.40 8.92
N ARG A 373 13.47 27.08 7.77
CA ARG A 373 12.55 27.98 7.06
C ARG A 373 11.66 27.27 6.06
N TRP A 374 10.58 27.93 5.72
CA TRP A 374 9.63 27.53 4.67
C TRP A 374 9.26 28.71 3.81
N LEU A 375 9.55 28.66 2.51
CA LEU A 375 9.08 29.59 1.49
C LEU A 375 8.02 28.86 0.65
N THR A 376 6.77 29.22 0.86
CA THR A 376 5.62 28.58 0.21
C THR A 376 5.78 28.58 -1.32
N ASN A 377 5.55 27.42 -1.95
CA ASN A 377 5.73 27.14 -3.38
C ASN A 377 7.19 27.22 -3.89
N GLU A 378 8.16 27.37 -3.03
CA GLU A 378 9.57 27.46 -3.42
C GLU A 378 10.40 26.35 -2.77
N GLU A 379 10.64 26.44 -1.46
CA GLU A 379 11.48 25.46 -0.74
C GLU A 379 11.18 25.37 0.75
N ILE A 380 11.53 24.23 1.31
CA ILE A 380 11.66 24.01 2.76
C ILE A 380 13.09 23.63 3.07
N VAL A 381 13.64 24.23 4.12
CA VAL A 381 14.98 23.97 4.60
C VAL A 381 14.94 23.46 6.03
N LEU A 382 15.60 22.32 6.24
CA LEU A 382 15.87 21.75 7.55
C LEU A 382 17.37 21.70 7.76
N SER A 383 17.86 22.05 8.95
CA SER A 383 19.27 21.91 9.34
C SER A 383 19.50 20.65 10.16
N ALA A 384 20.64 20.02 10.02
CA ALA A 384 20.96 18.78 10.73
C ALA A 384 21.00 18.99 12.25
N ASN A 385 20.32 18.13 13.01
CA ASN A 385 20.42 18.05 14.46
C ASN A 385 21.64 17.22 14.85
N LYS A 386 22.78 17.89 15.10
CA LYS A 386 24.03 17.21 15.44
C LYS A 386 24.02 16.58 16.84
N ASP A 387 23.06 16.94 17.68
CA ASP A 387 22.88 16.37 19.02
C ASP A 387 21.97 15.12 19.01
N HIS A 388 21.39 14.79 17.86
CA HIS A 388 20.53 13.60 17.74
C HIS A 388 21.35 12.31 17.92
N PHE A 389 20.77 11.29 18.58
CA PHE A 389 21.45 10.01 18.82
C PHE A 389 21.89 9.27 17.54
N ASN A 390 21.26 9.60 16.42
CA ASN A 390 21.65 9.16 15.07
C ASN A 390 21.79 10.40 14.16
N ALA A 391 22.78 11.26 14.48
CA ALA A 391 22.97 12.54 13.81
C ALA A 391 23.32 12.36 12.33
N PRO A 392 22.67 13.07 11.39
CA PRO A 392 23.01 13.02 9.98
C PRO A 392 24.41 13.60 9.71
N LYS A 393 25.10 13.03 8.70
CA LYS A 393 26.38 13.56 8.19
C LYS A 393 26.18 14.78 7.31
N ALA A 394 25.03 14.85 6.60
CA ALA A 394 24.61 16.03 5.85
C ALA A 394 24.47 17.24 6.78
N GLU A 395 24.52 18.45 6.22
CA GLU A 395 24.33 19.69 6.98
C GLU A 395 22.91 20.22 6.88
N ARG A 396 22.29 20.15 5.70
CA ARG A 396 20.90 20.55 5.48
C ARG A 396 20.16 19.54 4.60
N TRP A 397 18.85 19.53 4.76
CA TRP A 397 17.92 18.89 3.86
C TRP A 397 17.02 19.97 3.26
N ILE A 398 17.05 20.12 1.93
CA ILE A 398 16.40 21.21 1.20
C ILE A 398 15.47 20.60 0.18
N LEU A 399 14.17 20.73 0.40
CA LEU A 399 13.14 20.32 -0.55
C LEU A 399 12.76 21.48 -1.45
N ARG A 400 12.95 21.32 -2.75
CA ARG A 400 12.53 22.29 -3.76
C ARG A 400 11.24 21.87 -4.44
N ILE A 401 10.32 22.79 -4.60
CA ILE A 401 9.06 22.53 -5.30
C ILE A 401 9.28 22.71 -6.80
N VAL A 402 9.23 21.59 -7.53
CA VAL A 402 9.51 21.51 -8.97
C VAL A 402 8.41 20.68 -9.66
N PRO A 403 7.26 21.28 -10.02
CA PRO A 403 6.12 20.54 -10.57
C PRO A 403 6.39 19.90 -11.95
N ASN A 404 7.37 20.39 -12.70
CA ASN A 404 7.68 19.88 -14.03
C ASN A 404 8.80 18.85 -13.97
N VAL A 405 8.51 17.65 -14.49
CA VAL A 405 9.41 16.48 -14.46
C VAL A 405 10.69 16.68 -15.27
N GLU A 406 10.58 17.31 -16.44
CA GLU A 406 11.74 17.62 -17.30
C GLU A 406 12.63 18.68 -16.64
N ALA A 407 12.02 19.67 -15.97
CA ALA A 407 12.78 20.66 -15.20
C ALA A 407 13.53 19.98 -14.03
N ALA A 408 12.90 19.09 -13.29
CA ALA A 408 13.55 18.36 -12.19
C ALA A 408 14.77 17.55 -12.68
N LEU A 409 14.64 16.84 -13.81
CA LEU A 409 15.77 16.13 -14.42
C LEU A 409 16.87 17.11 -14.91
N GLY A 410 16.47 18.26 -15.48
CA GLY A 410 17.40 19.32 -15.86
C GLY A 410 18.20 19.88 -14.68
N MET A 411 17.52 20.12 -13.55
CA MET A 411 18.14 20.58 -12.30
C MET A 411 19.09 19.55 -11.68
N LEU A 412 18.77 18.25 -11.78
CA LEU A 412 19.70 17.19 -11.34
C LEU A 412 20.98 17.20 -12.19
N ARG A 413 20.85 17.31 -13.52
CA ARG A 413 21.98 17.36 -14.45
C ARG A 413 22.83 18.62 -14.33
N SER A 414 22.25 19.74 -13.92
CA SER A 414 22.97 21.00 -13.67
C SER A 414 23.59 21.10 -12.27
N GLY A 415 23.27 20.15 -11.36
CA GLY A 415 23.69 20.17 -9.96
C GLY A 415 22.88 21.15 -9.10
N GLU A 416 21.78 21.69 -9.58
CA GLU A 416 20.87 22.53 -8.78
C GLU A 416 20.12 21.73 -7.72
N ILE A 417 19.81 20.45 -8.01
CA ILE A 417 19.48 19.42 -7.05
C ILE A 417 20.48 18.29 -7.17
N ASN A 418 20.68 17.51 -6.12
CA ASN A 418 21.61 16.37 -6.13
C ASN A 418 20.94 15.05 -5.77
N PHE A 419 19.62 15.09 -5.56
CA PHE A 419 18.79 13.93 -5.26
C PHE A 419 17.42 14.09 -5.93
N LEU A 420 17.12 13.23 -6.91
CA LEU A 420 15.80 13.20 -7.58
C LEU A 420 14.89 12.27 -6.78
N ALA A 421 14.12 12.86 -5.88
CA ALA A 421 13.28 12.16 -4.92
C ALA A 421 11.93 11.73 -5.50
N GLU A 422 11.51 12.39 -6.58
CA GLU A 422 10.26 12.11 -7.28
C GLU A 422 10.46 12.27 -8.79
N PHE A 423 10.11 11.23 -9.52
CA PHE A 423 10.15 11.23 -10.98
C PHE A 423 8.92 10.51 -11.54
N SER A 424 7.94 11.26 -12.01
CA SER A 424 6.70 10.75 -12.61
C SER A 424 6.79 10.54 -14.13
N GLY A 425 7.96 10.81 -14.74
CA GLY A 425 8.23 10.63 -16.16
C GLY A 425 8.46 9.18 -16.57
N ASP A 426 8.83 9.00 -17.86
CA ASP A 426 9.22 7.67 -18.36
C ASP A 426 10.57 7.26 -17.73
N PRO A 427 10.63 6.16 -16.97
CA PRO A 427 11.88 5.70 -16.34
C PRO A 427 13.04 5.49 -17.33
N GLN A 428 12.73 5.16 -18.60
CA GLN A 428 13.75 5.01 -19.65
C GLN A 428 14.51 6.31 -19.89
N VAL A 429 13.84 7.46 -19.81
CA VAL A 429 14.46 8.78 -19.98
C VAL A 429 15.47 9.03 -18.88
N LEU A 430 15.12 8.70 -17.64
CA LEU A 430 16.01 8.86 -16.48
C LEU A 430 17.24 7.93 -16.57
N LEU A 431 17.05 6.67 -16.95
CA LEU A 431 18.14 5.71 -17.13
C LEU A 431 19.08 6.14 -18.25
N GLN A 432 18.54 6.58 -19.39
CA GLN A 432 19.37 7.09 -20.50
C GLN A 432 20.16 8.35 -20.11
N ALA A 433 19.56 9.24 -19.30
CA ALA A 433 20.26 10.40 -18.78
C ALA A 433 21.42 9.99 -17.88
N ALA A 434 21.21 9.03 -16.99
CA ALA A 434 22.27 8.50 -16.13
C ALA A 434 23.41 7.80 -16.88
N GLU A 435 23.08 7.04 -17.96
CA GLU A 435 24.08 6.42 -18.83
C GLU A 435 24.93 7.47 -19.57
N GLN A 436 24.31 8.59 -19.97
CA GLN A 436 25.00 9.67 -20.69
C GLN A 436 25.88 10.51 -19.77
N ASP A 437 25.40 10.80 -18.56
CA ASP A 437 26.05 11.75 -17.65
C ASP A 437 26.98 11.03 -16.68
N GLY A 438 27.24 9.84 -16.68
CA GLY A 438 28.22 9.09 -15.88
C GLY A 438 28.30 9.40 -14.37
N ASP A 439 27.85 10.60 -13.97
CA ASP A 439 27.85 11.12 -12.61
C ASP A 439 26.58 10.80 -11.83
N LEU A 440 25.53 10.35 -12.52
CA LEU A 440 24.26 9.98 -11.91
C LEU A 440 24.22 8.48 -11.59
N GLU A 441 23.58 8.15 -10.48
CA GLU A 441 23.21 6.80 -10.11
C GLU A 441 21.68 6.69 -10.07
N THR A 442 21.13 5.56 -10.53
CA THR A 442 19.68 5.32 -10.53
C THR A 442 19.34 4.10 -9.72
N VAL A 443 18.23 4.17 -8.98
CA VAL A 443 17.69 3.05 -8.19
C VAL A 443 16.22 2.86 -8.55
N SER A 444 15.83 1.61 -8.85
CA SER A 444 14.43 1.26 -9.12
C SER A 444 13.93 0.28 -8.07
N THR A 445 12.94 0.69 -7.30
CA THR A 445 12.37 -0.06 -6.17
C THR A 445 10.93 -0.47 -6.46
N VAL A 446 10.58 -1.71 -6.14
CA VAL A 446 9.18 -2.19 -6.20
C VAL A 446 8.37 -1.48 -5.12
N GLU A 447 7.24 -0.89 -5.49
CA GLU A 447 6.33 -0.23 -4.54
C GLU A 447 5.64 -1.24 -3.59
N MET A 448 5.30 -0.82 -2.38
CA MET A 448 4.35 -1.54 -1.52
C MET A 448 2.97 -1.61 -2.15
N GLY A 449 2.60 -0.61 -2.92
CA GLY A 449 1.32 -0.52 -3.60
C GLY A 449 1.17 -1.52 -4.74
N PHE A 450 -0.07 -1.69 -5.18
CA PHE A 450 -0.39 -2.61 -6.28
C PHE A 450 -1.50 -2.07 -7.17
N ARG A 451 -1.57 -2.64 -8.38
CA ARG A 451 -2.62 -2.37 -9.37
C ARG A 451 -3.40 -3.64 -9.60
N TYR A 452 -4.72 -3.52 -9.69
CA TYR A 452 -5.62 -4.66 -9.80
C TYR A 452 -6.93 -4.32 -10.52
N VAL A 453 -7.64 -5.34 -10.95
CA VAL A 453 -9.05 -5.22 -11.33
C VAL A 453 -9.89 -5.71 -10.16
N ALA A 454 -10.70 -4.82 -9.61
CA ALA A 454 -11.68 -5.16 -8.59
C ALA A 454 -12.92 -5.77 -9.26
N PHE A 455 -13.47 -6.82 -8.66
CA PHE A 455 -14.73 -7.46 -9.05
C PHE A 455 -15.82 -7.15 -8.03
N ASN A 456 -17.04 -6.88 -8.47
CA ASN A 456 -18.17 -6.78 -7.54
C ASN A 456 -18.67 -8.18 -7.17
N ASN A 457 -18.16 -8.73 -6.09
CA ASN A 457 -18.48 -10.10 -5.64
C ASN A 457 -19.94 -10.29 -5.20
N ARG A 458 -20.75 -9.22 -5.18
CA ARG A 458 -22.19 -9.25 -4.85
C ARG A 458 -23.05 -9.62 -6.04
N ARG A 459 -22.51 -9.55 -7.26
CA ARG A 459 -23.30 -9.63 -8.49
C ARG A 459 -22.86 -10.81 -9.37
N PRO A 460 -23.83 -11.59 -9.92
CA PRO A 460 -23.52 -12.55 -10.98
C PRO A 460 -22.91 -11.85 -12.21
N PRO A 461 -21.94 -12.47 -12.89
CA PRO A 461 -21.29 -13.75 -12.58
C PRO A 461 -20.11 -13.64 -11.63
N PHE A 462 -19.84 -12.48 -11.04
CA PHE A 462 -18.67 -12.24 -10.18
C PHE A 462 -18.83 -12.79 -8.75
N ASP A 463 -20.00 -13.22 -8.36
CA ASP A 463 -20.25 -13.98 -7.12
C ASP A 463 -19.67 -15.41 -7.18
N ASP A 464 -19.46 -15.97 -8.39
CA ASP A 464 -18.83 -17.27 -8.59
C ASP A 464 -17.28 -17.16 -8.59
N PRO A 465 -16.58 -17.80 -7.62
CA PRO A 465 -15.11 -17.85 -7.60
C PRO A 465 -14.50 -18.48 -8.85
N ALA A 466 -15.15 -19.47 -9.47
CA ALA A 466 -14.64 -20.11 -10.67
C ALA A 466 -14.62 -19.14 -11.86
N PHE A 467 -15.68 -18.32 -12.00
CA PHE A 467 -15.71 -17.29 -13.01
C PHE A 467 -14.58 -16.26 -12.81
N ARG A 468 -14.40 -15.75 -11.59
CA ARG A 468 -13.32 -14.80 -11.28
C ARG A 468 -11.93 -15.39 -11.54
N ARG A 469 -11.69 -16.66 -11.15
CA ARG A 469 -10.44 -17.37 -11.44
C ARG A 469 -10.17 -17.48 -12.93
N ALA A 470 -11.19 -17.83 -13.72
CA ALA A 470 -11.06 -17.95 -15.16
C ALA A 470 -10.68 -16.61 -15.79
N LEU A 471 -11.37 -15.51 -15.42
CA LEU A 471 -11.04 -14.17 -15.89
C LEU A 471 -9.62 -13.76 -15.51
N SER A 472 -9.21 -14.11 -14.32
CA SER A 472 -7.88 -13.85 -13.80
C SER A 472 -6.82 -14.65 -14.57
N SER A 473 -7.04 -15.96 -14.78
CA SER A 473 -6.11 -16.83 -15.53
C SER A 473 -6.04 -16.52 -17.03
N ALA A 474 -7.07 -15.91 -17.61
CA ALA A 474 -7.04 -15.50 -19.02
C ALA A 474 -5.95 -14.46 -19.33
N VAL A 475 -5.43 -13.77 -18.33
CA VAL A 475 -4.51 -12.63 -18.50
C VAL A 475 -3.10 -12.97 -18.00
N ASP A 476 -2.12 -13.01 -18.91
CA ASP A 476 -0.70 -13.09 -18.54
C ASP A 476 -0.21 -11.71 -18.04
N ARG A 477 0.11 -11.62 -16.75
CA ARG A 477 0.61 -10.39 -16.10
C ARG A 477 1.92 -9.90 -16.71
N ARG A 478 2.76 -10.81 -17.23
CA ARG A 478 4.02 -10.45 -17.92
C ARG A 478 3.76 -9.65 -19.19
N LEU A 479 2.63 -9.91 -19.87
CA LEU A 479 2.21 -9.08 -21.01
C LEU A 479 1.84 -7.66 -20.55
N ILE A 480 1.13 -7.52 -19.43
CA ILE A 480 0.81 -6.22 -18.81
C ILE A 480 2.10 -5.47 -18.44
N VAL A 481 3.04 -6.14 -17.75
CA VAL A 481 4.34 -5.55 -17.39
C VAL A 481 5.07 -5.04 -18.63
N LYS A 482 5.15 -5.86 -19.67
CA LYS A 482 5.87 -5.51 -20.91
C LYS A 482 5.19 -4.37 -21.67
N ALA A 483 3.87 -4.46 -21.87
CA ALA A 483 3.15 -3.56 -22.76
C ALA A 483 2.79 -2.23 -22.07
N ALA A 484 2.24 -2.26 -20.85
CA ALA A 484 1.76 -1.08 -20.15
C ALA A 484 2.84 -0.43 -19.28
N TYR A 485 3.70 -1.24 -18.64
CA TYR A 485 4.72 -0.74 -17.69
C TYR A 485 6.14 -0.76 -18.26
N ARG A 486 6.35 -1.19 -19.51
CA ARG A 486 7.67 -1.21 -20.18
C ARG A 486 8.77 -1.94 -19.39
N GLY A 487 8.40 -2.92 -18.57
CA GLY A 487 9.30 -3.65 -17.67
C GLY A 487 9.45 -3.05 -16.26
N TYR A 488 8.85 -1.87 -15.97
CA TYR A 488 8.93 -1.20 -14.66
C TYR A 488 7.78 -1.59 -13.73
N ALA A 489 7.57 -2.88 -13.59
CA ALA A 489 6.66 -3.46 -12.61
C ALA A 489 7.02 -4.93 -12.39
N GLU A 490 6.65 -5.48 -11.23
CA GLU A 490 6.67 -6.92 -11.00
C GLU A 490 5.25 -7.49 -11.21
N PRO A 491 5.10 -8.59 -11.98
CA PRO A 491 3.83 -9.26 -12.12
C PRO A 491 3.42 -9.85 -10.77
N SER A 492 2.12 -9.82 -10.43
CA SER A 492 1.66 -10.29 -9.14
C SER A 492 0.34 -11.05 -9.19
N ASN A 493 0.20 -11.99 -8.26
CA ASN A 493 -1.05 -12.62 -7.86
C ASN A 493 -1.25 -12.53 -6.33
N SER A 494 -0.41 -11.76 -5.64
CA SER A 494 -0.49 -11.50 -4.21
C SER A 494 -0.82 -10.03 -3.94
N VAL A 495 -1.61 -9.78 -2.89
CA VAL A 495 -1.91 -8.45 -2.35
C VAL A 495 -0.76 -7.90 -1.50
N VAL A 496 0.12 -8.76 -1.01
CA VAL A 496 1.32 -8.37 -0.27
C VAL A 496 2.48 -8.22 -1.24
N SER A 497 3.05 -7.03 -1.29
CA SER A 497 4.13 -6.70 -2.22
C SER A 497 5.39 -7.54 -1.96
N PRO A 498 6.12 -7.98 -3.00
CA PRO A 498 7.43 -8.60 -2.85
C PRO A 498 8.45 -7.66 -2.15
N ALA A 499 8.21 -6.35 -2.16
CA ALA A 499 8.98 -5.40 -1.36
C ALA A 499 8.88 -5.66 0.16
N LEU A 500 7.80 -6.25 0.64
CA LEU A 500 7.63 -6.68 2.04
C LEU A 500 8.11 -8.13 2.20
N GLY A 501 9.33 -8.43 1.81
CA GLY A 501 9.90 -9.76 1.63
C GLY A 501 9.57 -10.78 2.74
N PHE A 502 9.63 -10.37 4.02
CA PHE A 502 9.24 -11.25 5.13
C PHE A 502 7.77 -11.67 5.06
N TRP A 503 6.86 -10.74 4.75
CA TRP A 503 5.41 -10.97 4.72
C TRP A 503 4.89 -11.52 3.39
N HIS A 504 5.67 -11.41 2.33
CA HIS A 504 5.28 -11.85 0.99
C HIS A 504 5.30 -13.38 0.87
N ASN A 505 4.23 -13.96 0.31
CA ASN A 505 4.16 -15.37 -0.04
C ASN A 505 4.49 -15.56 -1.53
N ALA A 506 5.74 -15.83 -1.85
CA ALA A 506 6.20 -16.02 -3.23
C ALA A 506 5.51 -17.19 -3.94
N ALA A 507 5.11 -18.25 -3.20
CA ALA A 507 4.46 -19.43 -3.76
C ALA A 507 3.12 -19.09 -4.45
N VAL A 508 2.41 -18.07 -3.97
CA VAL A 508 1.16 -17.56 -4.57
C VAL A 508 1.39 -17.02 -5.98
N VAL A 509 2.53 -16.37 -6.21
CA VAL A 509 2.88 -15.81 -7.52
C VAL A 509 3.43 -16.90 -8.44
N GLU A 510 4.33 -17.75 -7.95
CA GLU A 510 4.97 -18.82 -8.71
C GLU A 510 3.97 -19.92 -9.12
N GLY A 511 3.00 -20.22 -8.26
CA GLY A 511 1.95 -21.21 -8.51
C GLY A 511 0.81 -20.75 -9.42
N PHE A 512 0.78 -19.47 -9.82
CA PHE A 512 -0.29 -18.95 -10.65
C PHE A 512 -0.10 -19.30 -12.13
N GLU A 513 -1.08 -20.05 -12.67
CA GLU A 513 -1.11 -20.41 -14.09
C GLU A 513 -2.00 -19.44 -14.89
N ALA A 514 -1.40 -18.85 -15.93
CA ALA A 514 -2.09 -17.97 -16.87
C ALA A 514 -2.12 -18.57 -18.27
N GLY A 515 -3.21 -18.33 -18.98
CA GLY A 515 -3.38 -18.73 -20.38
C GLY A 515 -4.86 -18.91 -20.75
N HIS A 516 -5.18 -18.73 -22.01
CA HIS A 516 -6.52 -18.90 -22.51
C HIS A 516 -7.08 -20.30 -22.23
N ASP A 517 -6.28 -21.33 -22.50
CA ASP A 517 -6.72 -22.74 -22.31
C ASP A 517 -6.94 -23.07 -20.83
N VAL A 518 -6.15 -22.48 -19.92
CA VAL A 518 -6.36 -22.62 -18.47
C VAL A 518 -7.70 -21.98 -18.08
N ALA A 519 -7.98 -20.79 -18.56
CA ALA A 519 -9.23 -20.09 -18.27
C ALA A 519 -10.45 -20.84 -18.82
N VAL A 520 -10.38 -21.35 -20.06
CA VAL A 520 -11.44 -22.15 -20.67
C VAL A 520 -11.68 -23.40 -19.84
N LYS A 521 -10.61 -24.13 -19.44
CA LYS A 521 -10.76 -25.32 -18.62
C LYS A 521 -11.42 -25.03 -17.27
N ILE A 522 -11.08 -23.93 -16.60
CA ILE A 522 -11.73 -23.53 -15.34
C ILE A 522 -13.22 -23.30 -15.54
N LEU A 523 -13.62 -22.63 -16.63
CA LEU A 523 -15.03 -22.39 -16.97
C LEU A 523 -15.76 -23.68 -17.27
N GLU A 524 -15.18 -24.58 -18.07
CA GLU A 524 -15.76 -25.88 -18.42
C GLU A 524 -15.93 -26.76 -17.18
N ASP A 525 -14.92 -26.85 -16.32
CA ASP A 525 -14.95 -27.62 -15.07
C ASP A 525 -16.05 -27.09 -14.10
N ALA A 526 -16.35 -25.79 -14.17
CA ALA A 526 -17.44 -25.15 -13.41
C ALA A 526 -18.81 -25.23 -14.11
N GLY A 527 -18.86 -25.82 -15.32
CA GLY A 527 -20.10 -26.05 -16.05
C GLY A 527 -20.55 -24.91 -16.97
N TYR A 528 -19.74 -23.86 -17.14
CA TYR A 528 -19.97 -22.82 -18.16
C TYR A 528 -19.81 -23.41 -19.56
N THR A 529 -20.61 -22.93 -20.50
CA THR A 529 -20.58 -23.44 -21.89
C THR A 529 -20.41 -22.31 -22.89
N LEU A 530 -19.79 -22.62 -24.04
CA LEU A 530 -19.63 -21.69 -25.13
C LEU A 530 -20.60 -22.06 -26.25
N GLU A 531 -21.66 -21.25 -26.46
CA GLU A 531 -22.66 -21.45 -27.51
C GLU A 531 -22.68 -20.27 -28.47
N GLY A 532 -22.58 -20.56 -29.77
CA GLY A 532 -22.56 -19.49 -30.78
C GLY A 532 -21.44 -18.45 -30.62
N GLY A 533 -20.36 -18.83 -29.93
CA GLY A 533 -19.25 -17.92 -29.61
C GLY A 533 -19.53 -17.00 -28.41
N ARG A 534 -20.57 -17.29 -27.62
CA ARG A 534 -20.94 -16.57 -26.39
C ARG A 534 -20.88 -17.50 -25.19
N LEU A 535 -20.42 -16.98 -24.05
CA LEU A 535 -20.35 -17.70 -22.79
C LEU A 535 -21.71 -17.72 -22.10
N HIS A 536 -22.10 -18.90 -21.59
CA HIS A 536 -23.36 -19.15 -20.90
C HIS A 536 -23.11 -19.67 -19.50
N TYR A 537 -24.05 -19.37 -18.59
CA TYR A 537 -24.05 -19.91 -17.22
C TYR A 537 -24.17 -21.44 -17.19
N PRO A 538 -23.74 -22.10 -16.10
CA PRO A 538 -23.91 -23.52 -15.91
C PRO A 538 -25.38 -23.97 -15.85
N GLY A 539 -25.72 -25.08 -16.54
CA GLY A 539 -27.01 -25.74 -16.44
C GLY A 539 -28.18 -24.86 -16.82
N ASP A 540 -29.16 -24.77 -15.94
CA ASP A 540 -30.36 -23.94 -16.07
C ASP A 540 -30.35 -22.66 -15.22
N GLN A 541 -29.14 -22.24 -14.79
CA GLN A 541 -28.97 -21.00 -14.03
C GLN A 541 -29.38 -19.80 -14.87
N LYS A 542 -30.15 -18.92 -14.23
CA LYS A 542 -30.61 -17.65 -14.79
C LYS A 542 -29.91 -16.51 -14.09
N GLU A 543 -29.67 -15.46 -14.84
CA GLU A 543 -29.15 -14.22 -14.27
C GLU A 543 -30.25 -13.58 -13.40
N THR A 544 -30.14 -13.75 -12.08
CA THR A 544 -30.99 -13.02 -11.12
C THR A 544 -30.25 -11.76 -10.69
N LEU A 545 -30.46 -10.68 -11.44
CA LEU A 545 -30.10 -9.36 -10.93
C LEU A 545 -31.14 -8.98 -9.88
N ALA A 546 -30.71 -8.64 -8.66
CA ALA A 546 -31.58 -7.95 -7.72
C ALA A 546 -31.99 -6.61 -8.34
N GLU A 547 -33.29 -6.37 -8.46
CA GLU A 547 -33.90 -5.12 -8.95
C GLU A 547 -33.57 -3.93 -8.07
#